data_94245ceb1f71a97d71d56fec19483ec8
#
_entry.id   94245ceb1f71a97d71d56fec19483ec8
#
_cell.length_a   1.000
_cell.length_b   1.000
_cell.length_c   1.000
_cell.angle_alpha   90.00
_cell.angle_beta   90.00
_cell.angle_gamma   90.00
#
_symmetry.space_group_name_H-M   'P 1'
#
loop_
_entity.id
_entity.type
_entity.pdbx_description
1 polymer ?
#
loop_
_entity_poly.entity_id
_entity_poly.type
_entity_poly.pdbx_seq_one_letter_code
_entity_poly.pdbx_strand_id
1 'polypeptide(L)'
;MGAAALALLLTLDARTVTDEVFEVPAREWRYVTLTIEQVPVTVNCDFGVISGPGAVRVALVNGDGLDDLKEGKREPLGSGALARQGTFRRTVRVPDDYFVVLENSGPSPVRVRLRSTLDFSGRGQPQARTLSTQKRLVVIAISAFVFLGIVSYSARKLSAAMRG
;
A
#
# COMPACT_ATOMS: atom_id res chain seq x y z
N MET A 1 -0.48 40.88 -10.19
CA MET A 1 -1.36 40.08 -9.30
C MET A 1 -0.98 38.62 -9.53
N GLY A 2 -0.22 38.06 -8.59
CA GLY A 2 0.32 36.70 -8.69
C GLY A 2 -0.71 35.67 -8.29
N ALA A 3 -0.98 34.72 -9.16
CA ALA A 3 -1.73 33.50 -8.83
C ALA A 3 -0.81 32.58 -8.06
N ALA A 4 -1.04 32.44 -6.76
CA ALA A 4 -0.37 31.45 -5.92
C ALA A 4 -0.92 30.06 -6.30
N ALA A 5 -0.14 29.27 -7.01
CA ALA A 5 -0.41 27.87 -7.25
C ALA A 5 -0.21 27.11 -5.92
N LEU A 6 -1.30 26.72 -5.28
CA LEU A 6 -1.30 25.85 -4.11
C LEU A 6 -0.95 24.42 -4.58
N ALA A 7 0.34 24.08 -4.55
CA ALA A 7 0.80 22.73 -4.78
C ALA A 7 0.45 21.90 -3.55
N LEU A 8 -0.66 21.15 -3.61
CA LEU A 8 -1.02 20.15 -2.61
C LEU A 8 -0.05 18.97 -2.77
N LEU A 9 1.03 18.97 -2.00
CA LEU A 9 1.93 17.83 -1.85
C LEU A 9 1.16 16.72 -1.13
N LEU A 10 0.58 15.79 -1.89
CA LEU A 10 0.13 14.51 -1.40
C LEU A 10 1.38 13.71 -0.97
N THR A 11 1.74 13.82 0.29
CA THR A 11 2.71 12.91 0.89
C THR A 11 2.12 11.50 0.84
N LEU A 12 2.72 10.64 0.03
CA LEU A 12 2.42 9.21 0.00
C LEU A 12 2.99 8.63 1.31
N ASP A 13 2.11 8.53 2.31
CA ASP A 13 2.49 8.10 3.64
C ASP A 13 2.74 6.60 3.70
N ALA A 14 4.00 6.23 3.93
CA ALA A 14 4.34 4.93 4.47
C ALA A 14 3.86 4.90 5.94
N ARG A 15 2.83 4.10 6.22
CA ARG A 15 2.26 3.97 7.55
C ARG A 15 3.01 2.91 8.34
N THR A 16 3.65 3.29 9.44
CA THR A 16 4.18 2.32 10.41
C THR A 16 3.02 1.62 11.11
N VAL A 17 3.01 0.30 11.06
CA VAL A 17 1.99 -0.54 11.69
C VAL A 17 2.50 -1.12 13.01
N THR A 18 3.78 -1.54 13.03
CA THR A 18 4.42 -2.15 14.19
C THR A 18 5.85 -1.63 14.33
N ASP A 19 6.27 -1.30 15.54
CA ASP A 19 7.67 -1.07 15.93
C ASP A 19 7.82 -1.58 17.37
N GLU A 20 8.03 -2.88 17.52
CA GLU A 20 8.01 -3.56 18.81
C GLU A 20 9.16 -4.57 18.93
N VAL A 21 9.41 -4.97 20.18
CA VAL A 21 10.38 -6.00 20.52
C VAL A 21 9.67 -7.26 20.93
N PHE A 22 9.95 -8.34 20.21
CA PHE A 22 9.37 -9.67 20.46
C PHE A 22 10.43 -10.59 21.08
N GLU A 23 10.03 -11.35 22.09
CA GLU A 23 10.79 -12.48 22.55
C GLU A 23 10.32 -13.73 21.82
N VAL A 24 11.25 -14.37 21.09
CA VAL A 24 10.97 -15.62 20.35
C VAL A 24 11.72 -16.74 21.05
N PRO A 25 11.00 -17.66 21.73
CA PRO A 25 11.61 -18.77 22.45
C PRO A 25 12.42 -19.69 21.52
N ALA A 26 13.24 -20.54 22.09
CA ALA A 26 14.02 -21.51 21.36
C ALA A 26 13.13 -22.47 20.57
N ARG A 27 13.40 -22.64 19.28
CA ARG A 27 12.67 -23.55 18.38
C ARG A 27 11.18 -23.25 18.23
N GLU A 28 10.79 -22.01 18.52
CA GLU A 28 9.42 -21.52 18.36
C GLU A 28 9.33 -20.37 17.34
N TRP A 29 8.10 -19.96 17.10
CA TRP A 29 7.78 -18.80 16.28
C TRP A 29 6.76 -17.89 16.97
N ARG A 30 6.74 -16.64 16.53
CA ARG A 30 5.76 -15.62 16.92
C ARG A 30 5.27 -14.93 15.66
N TYR A 31 4.11 -14.31 15.72
CA TYR A 31 3.59 -13.55 14.58
C TYR A 31 2.94 -12.24 15.00
N VAL A 32 2.86 -11.35 14.05
CA VAL A 32 2.11 -10.08 14.12
C VAL A 32 1.10 -10.08 13.00
N THR A 33 -0.16 -9.75 13.31
CA THR A 33 -1.24 -9.66 12.33
C THR A 33 -1.21 -8.29 11.65
N LEU A 34 -1.35 -8.28 10.33
CA LEU A 34 -1.50 -7.11 9.49
C LEU A 34 -2.80 -7.23 8.69
N THR A 35 -3.85 -6.53 9.11
CA THR A 35 -5.10 -6.46 8.33
C THR A 35 -4.90 -5.49 7.16
N ILE A 36 -4.93 -6.01 5.94
CA ILE A 36 -4.71 -5.26 4.71
C ILE A 36 -6.01 -5.16 3.92
N GLU A 37 -6.69 -4.03 4.03
CA GLU A 37 -7.95 -3.75 3.32
C GLU A 37 -7.70 -3.10 1.94
N GLN A 38 -6.60 -2.38 1.81
CA GLN A 38 -6.31 -1.58 0.63
C GLN A 38 -5.11 -2.13 -0.13
N VAL A 39 -5.32 -2.49 -1.40
CA VAL A 39 -4.29 -3.05 -2.28
C VAL A 39 -4.23 -2.29 -3.63
N PRO A 40 -3.11 -2.34 -4.36
CA PRO A 40 -1.85 -2.95 -3.96
C PRO A 40 -1.14 -2.17 -2.86
N VAL A 41 -0.44 -2.88 -1.99
CA VAL A 41 0.38 -2.30 -0.92
C VAL A 41 1.69 -3.07 -0.82
N THR A 42 2.78 -2.39 -0.51
CA THR A 42 4.06 -3.04 -0.24
C THR A 42 4.28 -3.07 1.27
N VAL A 43 4.39 -4.28 1.81
CA VAL A 43 4.77 -4.53 3.19
C VAL A 43 6.30 -4.53 3.25
N ASN A 44 6.87 -3.61 4.05
CA ASN A 44 8.30 -3.58 4.35
C ASN A 44 8.46 -3.95 5.82
N CYS A 45 9.34 -4.91 6.12
CA CYS A 45 9.66 -5.33 7.47
C CYS A 45 11.16 -5.23 7.68
N ASP A 46 11.57 -4.37 8.61
CA ASP A 46 12.95 -4.29 9.09
C ASP A 46 13.03 -5.05 10.41
N PHE A 47 14.00 -5.93 10.54
CA PHE A 47 14.19 -6.70 11.78
C PHE A 47 15.64 -6.76 12.20
N GLY A 48 15.85 -6.90 13.52
CA GLY A 48 17.16 -7.05 14.09
C GLY A 48 17.13 -7.77 15.43
N VAL A 49 17.98 -8.77 15.60
CA VAL A 49 18.19 -9.47 16.88
C VAL A 49 18.97 -8.54 17.81
N ILE A 50 18.32 -8.09 18.88
CA ILE A 50 18.91 -7.18 19.87
C ILE A 50 19.56 -7.94 21.04
N SER A 51 19.12 -9.19 21.31
CA SER A 51 19.78 -10.05 22.27
C SER A 51 19.58 -11.53 21.95
N GLY A 52 20.49 -12.37 22.42
CA GLY A 52 20.52 -13.80 22.14
C GLY A 52 21.50 -14.17 21.02
N PRO A 53 22.00 -15.43 21.01
CA PRO A 53 23.03 -15.88 20.07
C PRO A 53 22.48 -16.26 18.68
N GLY A 54 21.16 -16.50 18.58
CA GLY A 54 20.50 -17.03 17.37
C GLY A 54 20.27 -15.97 16.28
N ALA A 55 19.89 -16.48 15.12
CA ALA A 55 19.33 -15.73 14.03
C ALA A 55 17.84 -16.11 13.86
N VAL A 56 17.07 -15.27 13.19
CA VAL A 56 15.65 -15.51 12.96
C VAL A 56 15.36 -15.52 11.47
N ARG A 57 14.30 -16.23 11.11
CA ARG A 57 13.69 -16.13 9.78
C ARG A 57 12.44 -15.27 9.90
N VAL A 58 12.27 -14.34 8.98
CA VAL A 58 11.08 -13.49 8.89
C VAL A 58 10.35 -13.78 7.59
N ALA A 59 9.05 -14.00 7.68
CA ALA A 59 8.21 -14.27 6.50
C ALA A 59 6.85 -13.60 6.63
N LEU A 60 6.23 -13.31 5.48
CA LEU A 60 4.84 -12.85 5.39
C LEU A 60 3.99 -13.97 4.81
N VAL A 61 2.95 -14.38 5.54
CA VAL A 61 1.99 -15.41 5.13
C VAL A 61 0.57 -14.89 5.23
N ASN A 62 -0.36 -15.49 4.51
CA ASN A 62 -1.79 -15.32 4.68
C ASN A 62 -2.35 -16.34 5.70
N GLY A 63 -3.67 -16.37 5.89
CA GLY A 63 -4.33 -17.29 6.82
C GLY A 63 -3.99 -18.74 6.56
N ASP A 64 -4.08 -19.20 5.32
CA ASP A 64 -3.77 -20.58 4.93
C ASP A 64 -2.31 -20.95 5.28
N GLY A 65 -1.37 -20.06 4.98
CA GLY A 65 0.03 -20.25 5.31
C GLY A 65 0.30 -20.27 6.82
N LEU A 66 -0.46 -19.53 7.61
CA LEU A 66 -0.36 -19.60 9.08
C LEU A 66 -0.89 -20.93 9.62
N ASP A 67 -1.98 -21.46 9.04
CA ASP A 67 -2.55 -22.74 9.46
C ASP A 67 -1.63 -23.90 9.07
N ASP A 68 -1.01 -23.87 7.90
CA ASP A 68 0.03 -24.84 7.51
C ASP A 68 1.22 -24.83 8.47
N LEU A 69 1.60 -23.66 8.99
CA LEU A 69 2.63 -23.54 10.02
C LEU A 69 2.21 -24.19 11.35
N LYS A 70 0.98 -23.95 11.80
CA LYS A 70 0.43 -24.54 13.03
C LYS A 70 0.37 -26.08 12.94
N GLU A 71 0.08 -26.59 11.75
CA GLU A 71 0.03 -28.03 11.46
C GLU A 71 1.44 -28.64 11.26
N GLY A 72 2.50 -27.83 11.32
CA GLY A 72 3.87 -28.28 11.14
C GLY A 72 4.23 -28.62 9.70
N LYS A 73 3.40 -28.26 8.74
CA LYS A 73 3.70 -28.34 7.31
C LYS A 73 4.70 -27.22 6.97
N ARG A 74 5.98 -27.59 6.95
CA ARG A 74 7.08 -26.69 6.62
C ARG A 74 7.21 -26.57 5.12
N GLU A 75 6.34 -25.83 4.48
CA GLU A 75 6.75 -25.21 3.21
C GLU A 75 7.67 -24.02 3.55
N PRO A 76 8.74 -23.82 2.78
CA PRO A 76 9.60 -22.64 3.01
C PRO A 76 8.73 -21.40 2.79
N LEU A 77 8.31 -20.80 3.89
CA LEU A 77 7.62 -19.52 3.90
C LEU A 77 8.42 -18.58 3.01
N GLY A 78 7.92 -18.33 1.79
CA GLY A 78 8.54 -17.50 0.76
C GLY A 78 9.79 -16.76 1.23
N SER A 79 10.88 -17.47 1.35
CA SER A 79 12.29 -17.05 1.36
C SER A 79 12.72 -15.89 2.27
N GLY A 80 12.33 -15.88 3.53
CA GLY A 80 13.14 -15.14 4.51
C GLY A 80 14.45 -15.90 4.76
N ALA A 81 15.59 -15.33 4.43
CA ALA A 81 16.87 -15.90 4.84
C ALA A 81 16.98 -15.90 6.37
N LEU A 82 17.62 -16.93 6.95
CA LEU A 82 17.95 -16.94 8.36
C LEU A 82 19.04 -15.88 8.62
N ALA A 83 18.73 -14.83 9.36
CA ALA A 83 19.63 -13.70 9.57
C ALA A 83 19.46 -13.09 10.97
N ARG A 84 20.51 -12.39 11.45
CA ARG A 84 20.43 -11.60 12.68
C ARG A 84 19.80 -10.23 12.47
N GLN A 85 19.85 -9.73 11.25
CA GLN A 85 19.22 -8.48 10.82
C GLN A 85 18.92 -8.53 9.35
N GLY A 86 17.91 -7.81 8.92
CA GLY A 86 17.58 -7.73 7.51
C GLY A 86 16.33 -6.92 7.26
N THR A 87 16.08 -6.72 5.98
CA THR A 87 14.86 -6.11 5.47
C THR A 87 14.15 -7.11 4.57
N PHE A 88 12.88 -7.27 4.78
CA PHE A 88 12.00 -8.07 3.95
C PHE A 88 10.97 -7.15 3.29
N ARG A 89 10.75 -7.35 1.99
CA ARG A 89 9.79 -6.54 1.22
C ARG A 89 8.92 -7.43 0.35
N ARG A 90 7.59 -7.25 0.44
CA ARG A 90 6.63 -7.99 -0.38
C ARG A 90 5.44 -7.13 -0.78
N THR A 91 5.07 -7.16 -2.05
CA THR A 91 3.85 -6.52 -2.54
C THR A 91 2.67 -7.46 -2.41
N VAL A 92 1.64 -6.99 -1.71
CA VAL A 92 0.36 -7.67 -1.51
C VAL A 92 -0.65 -7.10 -2.51
N ARG A 93 -1.42 -7.99 -3.14
CA ARG A 93 -2.40 -7.65 -4.18
C ARG A 93 -3.82 -8.09 -3.86
N VAL A 94 -4.00 -8.86 -2.81
CA VAL A 94 -5.30 -9.35 -2.36
C VAL A 94 -5.55 -8.81 -0.96
N PRO A 95 -6.71 -8.17 -0.68
CA PRO A 95 -7.07 -7.77 0.67
C PRO A 95 -7.28 -9.01 1.53
N ASP A 96 -6.61 -9.09 2.67
CA ASP A 96 -6.69 -10.22 3.61
C ASP A 96 -5.98 -9.87 4.92
N ASP A 97 -6.09 -10.76 5.90
CA ASP A 97 -5.23 -10.79 7.07
C ASP A 97 -3.91 -11.49 6.74
N TYR A 98 -2.82 -10.76 6.89
CA TYR A 98 -1.47 -11.26 6.70
C TYR A 98 -0.75 -11.33 8.04
N PHE A 99 0.21 -12.25 8.12
CA PHE A 99 0.95 -12.50 9.34
C PHE A 99 2.44 -12.39 9.07
N VAL A 100 3.10 -11.48 9.78
CA VAL A 100 4.56 -11.42 9.79
C VAL A 100 5.03 -12.42 10.83
N VAL A 101 5.61 -13.52 10.38
CA VAL A 101 6.09 -14.60 11.24
C VAL A 101 7.57 -14.43 11.50
N LEU A 102 7.96 -14.54 12.77
CA LEU A 102 9.33 -14.55 13.27
C LEU A 102 9.63 -15.98 13.78
N GLU A 103 10.50 -16.70 13.10
CA GLU A 103 10.88 -18.09 13.50
C GLU A 103 12.28 -18.08 14.07
N ASN A 104 12.43 -18.65 15.26
CA ASN A 104 13.72 -18.93 15.88
C ASN A 104 14.00 -20.44 15.83
N SER A 105 14.82 -20.87 14.90
CA SER A 105 15.25 -22.28 14.78
C SER A 105 16.39 -22.64 15.72
N GLY A 106 16.94 -21.66 16.48
CA GLY A 106 18.07 -21.84 17.40
C GLY A 106 17.69 -22.50 18.72
N PRO A 107 18.69 -22.97 19.47
CA PRO A 107 18.48 -23.65 20.76
C PRO A 107 18.23 -22.70 21.94
N SER A 108 18.38 -21.39 21.73
CA SER A 108 18.23 -20.39 22.79
C SER A 108 17.25 -19.30 22.39
N PRO A 109 16.55 -18.66 23.34
CA PRO A 109 15.63 -17.58 23.03
C PRO A 109 16.38 -16.37 22.46
N VAL A 110 15.69 -15.61 21.62
CA VAL A 110 16.20 -14.36 21.04
C VAL A 110 15.18 -13.25 21.24
N ARG A 111 15.67 -12.01 21.38
CA ARG A 111 14.83 -10.82 21.33
C ARG A 111 15.06 -10.11 20.02
N VAL A 112 13.96 -9.85 19.31
CA VAL A 112 13.99 -9.29 17.96
C VAL A 112 13.18 -8.01 17.95
N ARG A 113 13.77 -6.91 17.48
CA ARG A 113 13.02 -5.73 17.12
C ARG A 113 12.47 -5.92 15.71
N LEU A 114 11.18 -5.75 15.56
CA LEU A 114 10.48 -5.79 14.28
C LEU A 114 9.80 -4.44 14.05
N ARG A 115 10.09 -3.86 12.89
CA ARG A 115 9.38 -2.69 12.40
C ARG A 115 8.72 -3.02 11.07
N SER A 116 7.39 -2.89 11.01
CA SER A 116 6.60 -3.12 9.81
C SER A 116 5.97 -1.84 9.32
N THR A 117 6.11 -1.54 8.02
CA THR A 117 5.52 -0.39 7.37
C THR A 117 4.74 -0.82 6.13
N LEU A 118 3.59 -0.18 5.91
CA LEU A 118 2.78 -0.33 4.70
C LEU A 118 3.06 0.86 3.78
N ASP A 119 3.54 0.56 2.59
CA ASP A 119 3.81 1.55 1.55
C ASP A 119 2.77 1.42 0.44
N PHE A 120 1.92 2.43 0.31
CA PHE A 120 0.86 2.52 -0.69
C PHE A 120 1.31 3.23 -1.97
N SER A 121 2.56 3.63 -2.08
CA SER A 121 3.11 4.32 -3.26
C SER A 121 3.09 3.45 -4.53
N GLY A 122 3.04 2.13 -4.37
CA GLY A 122 2.85 1.18 -5.46
C GLY A 122 1.44 1.15 -6.07
N ARG A 123 0.46 1.86 -5.52
CA ARG A 123 -0.70 2.28 -6.30
C ARG A 123 -0.14 3.14 -7.41
N GLY A 124 -0.01 2.56 -8.61
CA GLY A 124 0.35 3.33 -9.77
C GLY A 124 -0.41 4.63 -9.65
N GLN A 125 0.29 5.76 -9.66
CA GLN A 125 -0.35 7.05 -9.93
C GLN A 125 -1.47 6.70 -10.89
N PRO A 126 -2.75 7.06 -10.63
CA PRO A 126 -3.78 6.84 -11.63
C PRO A 126 -3.09 7.36 -12.88
N GLN A 127 -2.63 6.45 -13.73
CA GLN A 127 -2.10 6.85 -15.03
C GLN A 127 -3.22 7.71 -15.51
N ALA A 128 -2.99 9.02 -15.51
CA ALA A 128 -3.92 9.95 -16.10
C ALA A 128 -4.06 9.36 -17.49
N ARG A 129 -5.10 8.53 -17.64
CA ARG A 129 -5.38 7.79 -18.87
C ARG A 129 -5.71 8.92 -19.79
N THR A 130 -4.68 9.42 -20.45
CA THR A 130 -4.80 10.51 -21.41
C THR A 130 -5.85 10.00 -22.36
N LEU A 131 -7.05 10.57 -22.23
CA LEU A 131 -8.17 10.26 -23.10
C LEU A 131 -7.58 10.28 -24.51
N SER A 132 -7.77 9.20 -25.25
CA SER A 132 -7.29 9.12 -26.62
C SER A 132 -7.68 10.42 -27.34
N THR A 133 -6.86 10.91 -28.22
CA THR A 133 -7.06 12.21 -28.92
C THR A 133 -8.49 12.36 -29.45
N GLN A 134 -9.11 11.26 -29.91
CA GLN A 134 -10.51 11.22 -30.31
C GLN A 134 -11.49 11.51 -29.16
N LYS A 135 -11.30 10.92 -27.97
CA LYS A 135 -12.16 11.20 -26.81
C LYS A 135 -11.98 12.61 -26.27
N ARG A 136 -10.78 13.19 -26.36
CA ARG A 136 -10.53 14.59 -26.04
C ARG A 136 -11.29 15.54 -26.99
N LEU A 137 -11.26 15.26 -28.31
CA LEU A 137 -11.99 16.04 -29.29
C LEU A 137 -13.50 15.98 -29.07
N VAL A 138 -14.05 14.80 -28.74
CA VAL A 138 -15.48 14.64 -28.44
C VAL A 138 -15.89 15.46 -27.22
N VAL A 139 -15.11 15.42 -26.13
CA VAL A 139 -15.40 16.22 -24.92
C VAL A 139 -15.34 17.72 -25.23
N ILE A 140 -14.34 18.18 -25.97
CA ILE A 140 -14.21 19.59 -26.37
C ILE A 140 -15.39 20.01 -27.27
N ALA A 141 -15.78 19.17 -28.24
CA ALA A 141 -16.91 19.45 -29.12
C ALA A 141 -18.23 19.56 -28.34
N ILE A 142 -18.52 18.62 -27.43
CA ILE A 142 -19.73 18.66 -26.59
C ILE A 142 -19.73 19.93 -25.73
N SER A 143 -18.62 20.27 -25.10
CA SER A 143 -18.49 21.48 -24.26
C SER A 143 -18.74 22.76 -25.07
N ALA A 144 -18.19 22.84 -26.29
CA ALA A 144 -18.38 23.96 -27.19
C ALA A 144 -19.85 24.09 -27.65
N PHE A 145 -20.51 22.97 -27.95
CA PHE A 145 -21.94 22.97 -28.32
C PHE A 145 -22.83 23.44 -27.17
N VAL A 146 -22.61 22.97 -25.97
CA VAL A 146 -23.37 23.40 -24.76
C VAL A 146 -23.15 24.89 -24.52
N PHE A 147 -21.90 25.38 -24.62
CA PHE A 147 -21.60 26.79 -24.44
C PHE A 147 -22.29 27.67 -25.49
N LEU A 148 -22.22 27.31 -26.78
CA LEU A 148 -22.89 28.01 -27.85
C LEU A 148 -24.42 28.01 -27.68
N GLY A 149 -25.00 26.93 -27.22
CA GLY A 149 -26.43 26.83 -26.90
C GLY A 149 -26.83 27.82 -25.82
N ILE A 150 -26.08 27.89 -24.73
CA ILE A 150 -26.35 28.83 -23.63
C ILE A 150 -26.22 30.30 -24.09
N VAL A 151 -25.15 30.63 -24.84
CA VAL A 151 -24.94 31.97 -25.35
C VAL A 151 -26.04 32.38 -26.33
N SER A 152 -26.44 31.50 -27.26
CA SER A 152 -27.51 31.76 -28.21
C SER A 152 -28.86 31.95 -27.53
N TYR A 153 -29.16 31.13 -26.53
CA TYR A 153 -30.38 31.27 -25.73
C TYR A 153 -30.40 32.61 -24.98
N SER A 154 -29.33 32.97 -24.33
CA SER A 154 -29.20 34.22 -23.59
C SER A 154 -29.33 35.44 -24.52
N ALA A 155 -28.68 35.41 -25.68
CA ALA A 155 -28.78 36.49 -26.66
C ALA A 155 -30.21 36.69 -27.21
N ARG A 156 -30.95 35.60 -27.51
CA ARG A 156 -32.36 35.66 -27.91
C ARG A 156 -33.24 36.26 -26.84
N LYS A 157 -33.04 35.89 -25.57
CA LYS A 157 -33.79 36.41 -24.45
C LYS A 157 -33.56 37.91 -24.22
N LEU A 158 -32.29 38.35 -24.37
CA LEU A 158 -31.93 39.77 -24.29
C LEU A 158 -32.54 40.58 -25.42
N SER A 159 -32.47 40.11 -26.67
CA SER A 159 -33.04 40.80 -27.82
C SER A 159 -34.58 40.85 -27.78
N ALA A 160 -35.23 39.90 -27.19
CA ALA A 160 -36.69 39.91 -26.96
C ALA A 160 -37.07 40.99 -25.91
N ALA A 161 -36.26 41.11 -24.84
CA ALA A 161 -36.47 42.10 -23.77
C ALA A 161 -36.23 43.55 -24.20
N MET A 162 -35.43 43.80 -25.24
CA MET A 162 -35.12 45.14 -25.76
C MET A 162 -36.15 45.57 -26.83
N ARG A 163 -37.06 44.73 -27.30
CA ARG A 163 -38.08 45.06 -28.30
C ARG A 163 -39.47 45.24 -27.70
N GLY A 164 -39.69 45.07 -26.44
CA GLY A 164 -40.89 45.36 -25.69
C GLY A 164 -40.72 46.63 -24.87
#